data_3f3f3940c6014706bb75df31c85cda55
#
_entry.id   3f3f3940c6014706bb75df31c85cda55
#
_cell.length_a   1.000
_cell.length_b   1.000
_cell.length_c   1.000
_cell.angle_alpha   90.00
_cell.angle_beta   90.00
_cell.angle_gamma   90.00
#
_symmetry.space_group_name_H-M   'P 1'
#
loop_
_entity.id
_entity.type
_entity.pdbx_description
1 polymer ?
#
loop_
_entity_poly.entity_id
_entity_poly.type
_entity_poly.pdbx_seq_one_letter_code
_entity_poly.pdbx_strand_id
1 'polypeptide(L)'
;SIAVTGVQTCALPIYSAVGSADLRWHEWFGGQFWVGDWGWYGSPTITSFFFDVMGLGLNADIMERARTYQDLCTSVNYFWPNRHFVMVCDRPQAIRRDNQGRLSNDQKMAIEYRDGWGLYALDGVVLDESLWRYIVSQKMTFAEIMKIENADHRAVALKYNPEAILASGADLIDKSERGNELFLIKNTELNAFLEEPSIYFLRMKCPTGRVFVEGVDPEYARENPYADHCQAVALGLTPTQYGFLRNEG
;
A
#
# COMPACT_ATOMS: atom_id res chain seq x y z
N SER A 1 -25.19 27.68 -18.31
CA SER A 1 -24.40 26.47 -18.57
C SER A 1 -23.03 26.65 -17.96
N ILE A 2 -22.70 25.85 -16.96
CA ILE A 2 -21.38 25.82 -16.33
C ILE A 2 -20.50 24.99 -17.27
N ALA A 3 -19.48 25.63 -17.85
CA ALA A 3 -18.50 24.90 -18.64
C ALA A 3 -17.54 24.16 -17.71
N VAL A 4 -17.52 22.84 -17.78
CA VAL A 4 -16.50 22.02 -17.11
C VAL A 4 -15.24 22.08 -17.98
N THR A 5 -14.25 22.85 -17.53
CA THR A 5 -12.96 22.97 -18.22
C THR A 5 -11.91 22.20 -17.45
N GLY A 6 -11.70 20.94 -17.85
CA GLY A 6 -10.58 20.10 -17.39
C GLY A 6 -10.86 19.29 -16.14
N VAL A 7 -10.61 18.00 -16.23
CA VAL A 7 -10.54 17.07 -15.08
C VAL A 7 -9.08 16.97 -14.67
N GLN A 8 -8.76 17.39 -13.46
CA GLN A 8 -7.41 17.23 -12.91
C GLN A 8 -7.42 16.12 -11.85
N THR A 9 -6.62 15.11 -12.06
CA THR A 9 -6.66 13.84 -11.34
C THR A 9 -5.80 13.80 -10.07
N CYS A 10 -5.03 14.87 -9.78
CA CYS A 10 -4.10 14.88 -8.67
C CYS A 10 -4.25 16.11 -7.78
N ALA A 11 -4.19 15.90 -6.45
CA ALA A 11 -4.25 16.99 -5.47
C ALA A 11 -2.99 17.90 -5.50
N LEU A 12 -1.81 17.37 -5.79
CA LEU A 12 -0.56 18.12 -5.83
C LEU A 12 -0.50 19.17 -6.95
N PRO A 13 -0.87 18.87 -8.21
CA PRO A 13 -1.00 19.88 -9.26
C PRO A 13 -2.08 20.93 -8.97
N ILE A 14 -3.14 20.58 -8.24
CA ILE A 14 -4.18 21.52 -7.86
C ILE A 14 -3.63 22.62 -6.94
N TYR A 15 -2.81 22.24 -5.94
CA TYR A 15 -2.16 23.22 -5.06
C TYR A 15 -1.24 24.16 -5.83
N SER A 16 -0.49 23.68 -6.80
CA SER A 16 0.38 24.52 -7.63
C SER A 16 -0.41 25.38 -8.62
N ALA A 17 -1.48 24.86 -9.20
CA ALA A 17 -2.36 25.58 -10.11
C ALA A 17 -3.16 26.67 -9.37
N VAL A 18 -3.64 26.39 -8.18
CA VAL A 18 -4.32 27.37 -7.32
C VAL A 18 -3.35 28.43 -6.81
N GLY A 19 -2.10 28.06 -6.52
CA GLY A 19 -1.07 29.02 -6.10
C GLY A 19 -0.53 29.91 -7.23
N SER A 20 -0.66 29.50 -8.50
CA SER A 20 -0.22 30.24 -9.67
C SER A 20 -1.32 31.08 -10.34
N ALA A 21 -2.60 30.75 -10.11
CA ALA A 21 -3.72 31.53 -10.58
C ALA A 21 -4.02 32.62 -9.55
N ASP A 22 -4.17 33.87 -9.99
CA ASP A 22 -4.66 35.01 -9.20
C ASP A 22 -6.16 34.79 -8.89
N LEU A 23 -6.44 33.67 -8.21
CA LEU A 23 -7.79 33.25 -7.87
C LEU A 23 -8.20 33.95 -6.58
N ARG A 24 -9.02 34.96 -6.70
CA ARG A 24 -9.56 35.70 -5.56
C ARG A 24 -10.31 34.75 -4.66
N TRP A 25 -9.86 34.65 -3.41
CA TRP A 25 -10.40 33.74 -2.40
C TRP A 25 -11.93 33.84 -2.22
N HIS A 26 -12.49 35.03 -2.39
CA HIS A 26 -13.95 35.27 -2.26
C HIS A 26 -14.79 34.72 -3.43
N GLU A 27 -14.17 34.23 -4.50
CA GLU A 27 -14.85 33.58 -5.63
C GLU A 27 -15.04 32.07 -5.41
N TRP A 28 -14.45 31.53 -4.36
CA TRP A 28 -14.59 30.12 -4.01
C TRP A 28 -15.74 29.90 -3.03
N PHE A 29 -16.60 28.92 -3.31
CA PHE A 29 -17.70 28.53 -2.45
C PHE A 29 -17.24 27.46 -1.44
N GLY A 30 -16.50 27.85 -0.42
CA GLY A 30 -15.93 26.94 0.55
C GLY A 30 -14.63 26.28 0.08
N GLY A 31 -14.25 25.20 0.73
CA GLY A 31 -13.03 24.46 0.45
C GLY A 31 -13.25 23.26 -0.47
N GLN A 32 -12.50 22.22 -0.21
CA GLN A 32 -12.65 20.92 -0.84
C GLN A 32 -13.90 20.23 -0.34
N PHE A 33 -14.75 19.78 -1.27
CA PHE A 33 -15.88 18.91 -0.98
C PHE A 33 -15.54 17.49 -1.40
N TRP A 34 -15.73 16.56 -0.49
CA TRP A 34 -15.65 15.15 -0.79
C TRP A 34 -17.05 14.61 -1.11
N VAL A 35 -17.14 13.86 -2.20
CA VAL A 35 -18.38 13.23 -2.62
C VAL A 35 -18.34 11.77 -2.21
N GLY A 36 -19.09 11.43 -1.18
CA GLY A 36 -19.14 10.07 -0.64
C GLY A 36 -20.27 9.88 0.36
N ASP A 37 -20.36 8.69 0.90
CA ASP A 37 -21.40 8.24 1.80
C ASP A 37 -21.23 8.78 3.25
N TRP A 38 -21.01 10.08 3.39
CA TRP A 38 -20.84 10.74 4.68
C TRP A 38 -22.03 11.62 4.97
N GLY A 39 -22.90 11.15 5.81
CA GLY A 39 -23.95 11.97 6.36
C GLY A 39 -25.22 11.21 6.74
N TRP A 40 -25.74 11.53 7.87
CA TRP A 40 -26.94 10.95 8.46
C TRP A 40 -28.22 11.19 7.62
N TYR A 41 -28.18 12.08 6.66
CA TYR A 41 -29.34 12.48 5.87
C TYR A 41 -28.95 12.63 4.40
N GLY A 42 -29.02 11.58 3.63
CA GLY A 42 -28.90 11.67 2.19
C GLY A 42 -27.74 10.89 1.57
N SER A 43 -27.25 9.89 2.28
CA SER A 43 -26.36 8.90 1.65
C SER A 43 -27.02 8.37 0.38
N PRO A 44 -26.34 8.43 -0.78
CA PRO A 44 -26.86 7.87 -2.02
C PRO A 44 -27.26 6.39 -1.87
N THR A 45 -26.52 5.66 -1.06
CA THR A 45 -26.76 4.24 -0.77
C THR A 45 -28.09 4.05 -0.04
N ILE A 46 -28.37 4.84 0.99
CA ILE A 46 -29.62 4.77 1.75
C ILE A 46 -30.79 5.20 0.88
N THR A 47 -30.60 6.29 0.15
CA THR A 47 -31.65 6.82 -0.74
C THR A 47 -31.99 5.84 -1.85
N SER A 48 -30.98 5.28 -2.52
CA SER A 48 -31.13 4.22 -3.53
C SER A 48 -31.82 2.98 -2.96
N PHE A 49 -31.43 2.55 -1.76
CA PHE A 49 -32.10 1.43 -1.11
C PHE A 49 -33.58 1.67 -0.91
N PHE A 50 -34.00 2.83 -0.42
CA PHE A 50 -35.39 3.15 -0.23
C PHE A 50 -36.18 3.25 -1.55
N PHE A 51 -35.61 3.81 -2.60
CA PHE A 51 -36.28 3.96 -3.89
C PHE A 51 -36.27 2.67 -4.70
N ASP A 52 -35.05 2.10 -4.88
CA ASP A 52 -34.85 1.03 -5.87
C ASP A 52 -35.17 -0.35 -5.29
N VAL A 53 -35.01 -0.54 -3.97
CA VAL A 53 -35.24 -1.82 -3.30
C VAL A 53 -36.54 -1.84 -2.56
N MET A 54 -36.87 -0.80 -1.79
CA MET A 54 -38.11 -0.75 -0.98
C MET A 54 -39.28 -0.19 -1.74
N GLY A 55 -39.14 0.40 -2.91
CA GLY A 55 -40.17 0.97 -3.74
C GLY A 55 -40.94 2.12 -3.11
N LEU A 56 -40.27 2.88 -2.20
CA LEU A 56 -40.91 4.04 -1.56
C LEU A 56 -41.10 5.16 -2.58
N GLY A 57 -42.36 5.48 -2.90
CA GLY A 57 -42.71 6.65 -3.71
C GLY A 57 -42.52 7.93 -2.93
N LEU A 58 -41.50 8.72 -3.24
CA LEU A 58 -41.33 10.07 -2.71
C LEU A 58 -41.72 11.12 -3.77
N ASN A 59 -41.83 12.37 -3.34
CA ASN A 59 -42.03 13.51 -4.24
C ASN A 59 -41.00 13.51 -5.37
N ALA A 60 -41.48 13.80 -6.61
CA ALA A 60 -40.64 13.80 -7.80
C ALA A 60 -39.39 14.71 -7.69
N ASP A 61 -39.53 15.88 -7.06
CA ASP A 61 -38.39 16.82 -6.82
C ASP A 61 -37.35 16.18 -5.91
N ILE A 62 -37.74 15.49 -4.85
CA ILE A 62 -36.81 14.78 -3.95
C ILE A 62 -36.10 13.63 -4.70
N MET A 63 -36.80 12.91 -5.53
CA MET A 63 -36.24 11.84 -6.33
C MET A 63 -35.21 12.35 -7.36
N GLU A 64 -35.53 13.46 -8.03
CA GLU A 64 -34.62 14.09 -8.99
C GLU A 64 -33.33 14.56 -8.30
N ARG A 65 -33.43 15.21 -7.17
CA ARG A 65 -32.27 15.65 -6.37
C ARG A 65 -31.44 14.46 -5.89
N ALA A 66 -32.07 13.40 -5.42
CA ALA A 66 -31.39 12.20 -4.98
C ALA A 66 -30.61 11.53 -6.12
N ARG A 67 -31.20 11.41 -7.29
CA ARG A 67 -30.54 10.87 -8.49
C ARG A 67 -29.40 11.76 -8.94
N THR A 68 -29.57 13.07 -8.97
CA THR A 68 -28.51 14.03 -9.31
C THR A 68 -27.33 13.89 -8.35
N TYR A 69 -27.59 13.73 -7.06
CA TYR A 69 -26.52 13.52 -6.07
C TYR A 69 -25.84 12.15 -6.24
N GLN A 70 -26.60 11.12 -6.57
CA GLN A 70 -26.07 9.78 -6.88
C GLN A 70 -25.16 9.81 -8.12
N ASP A 71 -25.58 10.51 -9.17
CA ASP A 71 -24.78 10.71 -10.38
C ASP A 71 -23.50 11.48 -10.08
N LEU A 72 -23.58 12.50 -9.22
CA LEU A 72 -22.39 13.21 -8.75
C LEU A 72 -21.43 12.28 -8.00
N CYS A 73 -21.96 11.46 -7.06
CA CYS A 73 -21.16 10.51 -6.28
C CYS A 73 -20.48 9.43 -7.13
N THR A 74 -21.09 9.05 -8.25
CA THR A 74 -20.49 8.06 -9.15
C THR A 74 -19.49 8.67 -10.14
N SER A 75 -19.60 9.97 -10.41
CA SER A 75 -18.83 10.67 -11.44
C SER A 75 -17.55 11.29 -10.92
N VAL A 76 -17.55 11.83 -9.69
CA VAL A 76 -16.40 12.55 -9.13
C VAL A 76 -16.05 12.06 -7.72
N ASN A 77 -14.81 12.31 -7.30
CA ASN A 77 -14.35 12.00 -5.94
C ASN A 77 -14.32 13.27 -5.08
N TYR A 78 -13.63 14.30 -5.53
CA TYR A 78 -13.57 15.60 -4.90
C TYR A 78 -13.93 16.69 -5.88
N PHE A 79 -14.46 17.82 -5.37
CA PHE A 79 -14.68 19.00 -6.18
C PHE A 79 -14.45 20.28 -5.38
N TRP A 80 -14.10 21.36 -6.10
CA TRP A 80 -13.89 22.70 -5.56
C TRP A 80 -14.69 23.68 -6.41
N PRO A 81 -15.82 24.18 -5.91
CA PRO A 81 -16.65 25.11 -6.65
C PRO A 81 -16.09 26.54 -6.56
N ASN A 82 -15.95 27.15 -7.72
CA ASN A 82 -15.68 28.59 -7.87
C ASN A 82 -16.88 29.24 -8.54
N ARG A 83 -17.01 30.55 -8.43
CA ARG A 83 -18.11 31.31 -9.03
C ARG A 83 -18.26 31.07 -10.54
N HIS A 84 -17.18 30.84 -11.24
CA HIS A 84 -17.14 30.76 -12.69
C HIS A 84 -16.89 29.35 -13.24
N PHE A 85 -16.41 28.44 -12.41
CA PHE A 85 -16.08 27.06 -12.79
C PHE A 85 -16.12 26.13 -11.57
N VAL A 86 -16.02 24.84 -11.83
CA VAL A 86 -15.82 23.81 -10.80
C VAL A 86 -14.59 23.00 -11.17
N MET A 87 -13.63 22.87 -10.26
CA MET A 87 -12.59 21.87 -10.38
C MET A 87 -13.13 20.53 -9.83
N VAL A 88 -12.93 19.47 -10.56
CA VAL A 88 -13.36 18.13 -10.17
C VAL A 88 -12.18 17.18 -10.25
N CYS A 89 -12.11 16.25 -9.29
CA CYS A 89 -11.19 15.13 -9.32
C CYS A 89 -11.97 13.88 -9.74
N ASP A 90 -11.50 13.25 -10.79
CA ASP A 90 -12.07 11.99 -11.27
C ASP A 90 -11.92 10.88 -10.22
N ARG A 91 -12.69 9.81 -10.37
CA ARG A 91 -12.49 8.60 -9.58
C ARG A 91 -11.35 7.77 -10.18
N PRO A 92 -10.55 7.11 -9.32
CA PRO A 92 -9.57 6.17 -9.83
C PRO A 92 -10.25 5.06 -10.65
N GLN A 93 -9.64 4.71 -11.77
CA GLN A 93 -10.04 3.55 -12.57
C GLN A 93 -9.78 2.24 -11.84
N ALA A 94 -8.70 2.19 -11.05
CA ALA A 94 -8.35 1.05 -10.23
C ALA A 94 -7.70 1.48 -8.91
N ILE A 95 -8.05 0.76 -7.85
CA ILE A 95 -7.39 0.82 -6.53
C ILE A 95 -7.04 -0.61 -6.15
N ARG A 96 -5.74 -0.89 -5.99
CA ARG A 96 -5.23 -2.22 -5.67
C ARG A 96 -4.69 -2.23 -4.26
N ARG A 97 -5.06 -3.25 -3.51
CA ARG A 97 -4.71 -3.40 -2.11
C ARG A 97 -4.20 -4.81 -1.84
N ASP A 98 -3.38 -4.93 -0.82
CA ASP A 98 -2.97 -6.22 -0.27
C ASP A 98 -4.07 -6.83 0.62
N ASN A 99 -3.79 -8.02 1.17
CA ASN A 99 -4.72 -8.74 2.06
C ASN A 99 -4.99 -8.02 3.39
N GLN A 100 -4.17 -7.02 3.75
CA GLN A 100 -4.35 -6.16 4.92
C GLN A 100 -5.09 -4.86 4.60
N GLY A 101 -5.53 -4.69 3.36
CA GLY A 101 -6.24 -3.50 2.90
C GLY A 101 -5.35 -2.30 2.58
N ARG A 102 -4.00 -2.43 2.66
CA ARG A 102 -3.05 -1.37 2.35
C ARG A 102 -2.87 -1.24 0.84
N LEU A 103 -2.62 -0.02 0.34
CA LEU A 103 -2.29 0.19 -1.06
C LEU A 103 -1.04 -0.61 -1.42
N SER A 104 -1.15 -1.53 -2.37
CA SER A 104 -0.03 -2.36 -2.78
C SER A 104 -0.28 -3.03 -4.13
N ASN A 105 0.69 -2.97 -5.01
CA ASN A 105 0.74 -3.77 -6.22
C ASN A 105 2.16 -3.85 -6.77
N ASP A 106 2.62 -5.05 -7.12
CA ASP A 106 3.96 -5.34 -7.63
C ASP A 106 4.03 -5.46 -9.17
N GLN A 107 2.90 -5.29 -9.86
CA GLN A 107 2.81 -5.38 -11.32
C GLN A 107 2.40 -4.06 -11.98
N LYS A 108 1.59 -3.26 -11.30
CA LYS A 108 1.00 -2.02 -11.81
C LYS A 108 0.92 -0.97 -10.71
N MET A 109 0.47 0.23 -11.06
CA MET A 109 0.13 1.26 -10.08
C MET A 109 -0.88 0.73 -9.07
N ALA A 110 -0.72 1.08 -7.80
CA ALA A 110 -1.69 0.77 -6.74
C ALA A 110 -2.96 1.63 -6.87
N ILE A 111 -2.82 2.88 -7.31
CA ILE A 111 -3.94 3.73 -7.74
C ILE A 111 -3.68 4.14 -9.18
N GLU A 112 -4.68 4.01 -10.04
CA GLU A 112 -4.56 4.29 -11.47
C GLU A 112 -5.78 5.11 -11.92
N TYR A 113 -5.54 6.21 -12.64
CA TYR A 113 -6.56 7.07 -13.22
C TYR A 113 -6.60 6.94 -14.74
N ARG A 114 -7.70 7.40 -15.36
CA ARG A 114 -7.94 7.27 -16.80
C ARG A 114 -6.97 8.06 -17.69
N ASP A 115 -6.37 9.10 -17.15
CA ASP A 115 -5.36 9.92 -17.82
C ASP A 115 -3.94 9.34 -17.78
N GLY A 116 -3.79 8.18 -17.13
CA GLY A 116 -2.51 7.51 -16.95
C GLY A 116 -1.72 7.96 -15.72
N TRP A 117 -2.24 8.95 -14.97
CA TRP A 117 -1.63 9.29 -13.68
C TRP A 117 -2.01 8.25 -12.61
N GLY A 118 -1.12 8.07 -11.64
CA GLY A 118 -1.39 7.17 -10.53
C GLY A 118 -0.29 7.15 -9.48
N LEU A 119 -0.44 6.23 -8.53
CA LEU A 119 0.51 6.03 -7.44
C LEU A 119 1.04 4.60 -7.47
N TYR A 120 2.35 4.47 -7.37
CA TYR A 120 3.01 3.20 -7.11
C TYR A 120 3.11 3.01 -5.59
N ALA A 121 2.70 1.87 -5.09
CA ALA A 121 2.81 1.55 -3.67
C ALA A 121 3.06 0.06 -3.46
N LEU A 122 3.82 -0.25 -2.42
CA LEU A 122 4.08 -1.59 -1.91
C LEU A 122 3.84 -1.57 -0.40
N ASP A 123 3.03 -2.50 0.10
CA ASP A 123 2.70 -2.64 1.52
C ASP A 123 2.21 -1.34 2.22
N GLY A 124 1.55 -0.46 1.48
CA GLY A 124 1.07 0.84 1.97
C GLY A 124 2.07 1.98 1.83
N VAL A 125 3.29 1.70 1.45
CA VAL A 125 4.33 2.70 1.23
C VAL A 125 4.28 3.20 -0.20
N VAL A 126 4.07 4.50 -0.39
CA VAL A 126 4.07 5.14 -1.71
C VAL A 126 5.51 5.37 -2.16
N LEU A 127 5.79 5.01 -3.39
CA LEU A 127 7.11 5.04 -4.01
C LEU A 127 7.05 5.85 -5.31
N ASP A 128 8.16 6.47 -5.69
CA ASP A 128 8.31 6.94 -7.07
C ASP A 128 8.41 5.75 -8.04
N GLU A 129 8.07 5.97 -9.30
CA GLU A 129 8.03 4.91 -10.30
C GLU A 129 9.38 4.23 -10.49
N SER A 130 10.48 4.97 -10.45
CA SER A 130 11.83 4.46 -10.70
C SER A 130 12.26 3.52 -9.58
N LEU A 131 12.06 3.93 -8.34
CA LEU A 131 12.37 3.11 -7.16
C LEU A 131 11.44 1.88 -7.09
N TRP A 132 10.13 2.06 -7.35
CA TRP A 132 9.20 0.96 -7.38
C TRP A 132 9.61 -0.10 -8.42
N ARG A 133 9.92 0.31 -9.67
CA ARG A 133 10.37 -0.60 -10.73
C ARG A 133 11.63 -1.34 -10.33
N TYR A 134 12.56 -0.66 -9.67
CA TYR A 134 13.80 -1.27 -9.22
C TYR A 134 13.56 -2.28 -8.10
N ILE A 135 12.73 -1.95 -7.10
CA ILE A 135 12.36 -2.87 -6.02
C ILE A 135 11.69 -4.13 -6.56
N VAL A 136 10.67 -4.00 -7.41
CA VAL A 136 9.93 -5.16 -7.95
C VAL A 136 10.74 -6.00 -8.93
N SER A 137 11.80 -5.45 -9.51
CA SER A 137 12.71 -6.21 -10.37
C SER A 137 13.48 -7.28 -9.60
N GLN A 138 13.58 -7.17 -8.27
CA GLN A 138 14.34 -8.03 -7.37
C GLN A 138 15.84 -8.12 -7.72
N LYS A 139 16.39 -7.07 -8.30
CA LYS A 139 17.80 -6.99 -8.73
C LYS A 139 18.64 -6.06 -7.86
N MET A 140 18.06 -5.47 -6.84
CA MET A 140 18.79 -4.57 -5.94
C MET A 140 19.81 -5.35 -5.13
N THR A 141 21.01 -4.82 -5.06
CA THR A 141 22.03 -5.29 -4.13
C THR A 141 21.78 -4.74 -2.73
N PHE A 142 22.30 -5.41 -1.72
CA PHE A 142 22.19 -4.93 -0.34
C PHE A 142 22.74 -3.50 -0.17
N ALA A 143 23.91 -3.20 -0.75
CA ALA A 143 24.53 -1.89 -0.69
C ALA A 143 23.67 -0.77 -1.33
N GLU A 144 22.93 -1.07 -2.39
CA GLU A 144 21.98 -0.12 -3.01
C GLU A 144 20.78 0.12 -2.12
N ILE A 145 20.25 -0.94 -1.51
CA ILE A 145 19.12 -0.83 -0.57
C ILE A 145 19.50 0.04 0.63
N MET A 146 20.72 -0.15 1.18
CA MET A 146 21.18 0.62 2.33
C MET A 146 21.41 2.11 2.04
N LYS A 147 21.60 2.50 0.78
CA LYS A 147 21.67 3.90 0.35
C LYS A 147 20.33 4.61 0.28
N ILE A 148 19.20 3.89 0.40
CA ILE A 148 17.87 4.49 0.43
C ILE A 148 17.72 5.24 1.76
N GLU A 149 17.61 6.57 1.71
CA GLU A 149 17.53 7.42 2.92
C GLU A 149 16.25 7.19 3.72
N ASN A 150 15.11 7.07 3.02
CA ASN A 150 13.81 6.86 3.67
C ASN A 150 13.73 5.44 4.26
N ALA A 151 13.49 5.35 5.57
CA ALA A 151 13.44 4.09 6.30
C ALA A 151 12.32 3.15 5.83
N ASP A 152 11.15 3.69 5.51
CA ASP A 152 10.01 2.89 5.03
C ASP A 152 10.28 2.33 3.63
N HIS A 153 10.86 3.14 2.73
CA HIS A 153 11.29 2.70 1.41
C HIS A 153 12.35 1.61 1.50
N ARG A 154 13.32 1.77 2.41
CA ARG A 154 14.37 0.78 2.64
C ARG A 154 13.81 -0.53 3.20
N ALA A 155 12.87 -0.47 4.15
CA ALA A 155 12.22 -1.66 4.71
C ALA A 155 11.47 -2.44 3.63
N VAL A 156 10.71 -1.74 2.78
CA VAL A 156 10.01 -2.36 1.64
C VAL A 156 11.02 -2.95 0.65
N ALA A 157 12.11 -2.24 0.33
CA ALA A 157 13.13 -2.75 -0.58
C ALA A 157 13.79 -4.03 -0.06
N LEU A 158 14.10 -4.11 1.23
CA LEU A 158 14.62 -5.33 1.88
C LEU A 158 13.63 -6.49 1.78
N LYS A 159 12.35 -6.22 2.06
CA LYS A 159 11.30 -7.24 2.01
C LYS A 159 11.08 -7.82 0.60
N TYR A 160 11.18 -6.98 -0.43
CA TYR A 160 10.99 -7.41 -1.82
C TYR A 160 12.26 -7.96 -2.48
N ASN A 161 13.44 -7.74 -1.86
CA ASN A 161 14.73 -8.26 -2.33
C ASN A 161 15.40 -9.13 -1.25
N PRO A 162 14.75 -10.20 -0.78
CA PRO A 162 15.27 -11.00 0.32
C PRO A 162 16.64 -11.64 0.00
N GLU A 163 16.86 -12.02 -1.23
CA GLU A 163 18.15 -12.62 -1.64
C GLU A 163 19.31 -11.64 -1.56
N ALA A 164 19.07 -10.32 -1.63
CA ALA A 164 20.12 -9.31 -1.49
C ALA A 164 20.76 -9.35 -0.10
N ILE A 165 19.97 -9.64 0.95
CA ILE A 165 20.47 -9.79 2.32
C ILE A 165 21.41 -11.00 2.40
N LEU A 166 20.97 -12.13 1.83
CA LEU A 166 21.74 -13.38 1.89
C LEU A 166 23.02 -13.30 1.05
N ALA A 167 22.96 -12.60 -0.10
CA ALA A 167 24.12 -12.38 -0.95
C ALA A 167 25.19 -11.45 -0.33
N SER A 168 24.87 -10.75 0.77
CA SER A 168 25.81 -9.85 1.45
C SER A 168 26.85 -10.55 2.36
N GLY A 169 26.91 -11.89 2.35
CA GLY A 169 27.89 -12.66 3.12
C GLY A 169 27.24 -13.44 4.27
N ALA A 170 26.06 -13.97 4.07
CA ALA A 170 25.38 -14.81 5.05
C ALA A 170 25.91 -16.25 5.05
N ASP A 171 26.19 -16.77 6.22
CA ASP A 171 26.53 -18.17 6.44
C ASP A 171 25.27 -19.00 6.73
N LEU A 172 25.05 -20.09 5.98
CA LEU A 172 23.96 -21.02 6.27
C LEU A 172 24.30 -21.78 7.56
N ILE A 173 23.45 -21.64 8.59
CA ILE A 173 23.61 -22.30 9.89
C ILE A 173 22.85 -23.62 9.94
N ASP A 174 21.59 -23.59 9.49
CA ASP A 174 20.72 -24.76 9.51
C ASP A 174 19.75 -24.76 8.33
N LYS A 175 19.40 -25.95 7.86
CA LYS A 175 18.39 -26.18 6.85
C LYS A 175 17.48 -27.32 7.26
N SER A 176 16.21 -27.01 7.45
CA SER A 176 15.20 -27.99 7.85
C SER A 176 14.72 -28.85 6.67
N GLU A 177 14.13 -29.98 6.99
CA GLU A 177 13.45 -30.85 6.00
C GLU A 177 12.25 -30.15 5.35
N ARG A 178 11.67 -29.16 5.99
CA ARG A 178 10.58 -28.32 5.45
C ARG A 178 11.06 -27.26 4.45
N GLY A 179 12.38 -27.11 4.31
CA GLY A 179 13.00 -26.15 3.41
C GLY A 179 13.22 -24.77 4.01
N ASN A 180 12.99 -24.59 5.32
CA ASN A 180 13.40 -23.39 6.04
C ASN A 180 14.92 -23.36 6.20
N GLU A 181 15.52 -22.21 6.05
CA GLU A 181 16.97 -22.01 6.11
C GLU A 181 17.30 -20.89 7.07
N LEU A 182 18.14 -21.16 8.07
CA LEU A 182 18.62 -20.16 9.03
C LEU A 182 20.01 -19.68 8.61
N PHE A 183 20.15 -18.37 8.47
CA PHE A 183 21.40 -17.70 8.08
C PHE A 183 21.91 -16.81 9.19
N LEU A 184 23.22 -16.71 9.27
CA LEU A 184 23.95 -15.83 10.18
C LEU A 184 24.79 -14.84 9.35
N ILE A 185 24.65 -13.56 9.65
CA ILE A 185 25.44 -12.48 9.07
C ILE A 185 26.35 -11.89 10.15
N LYS A 186 27.64 -11.82 9.87
CA LYS A 186 28.66 -11.23 10.74
C LYS A 186 29.58 -10.31 9.97
N ASN A 187 30.07 -9.26 10.63
CA ASN A 187 31.12 -8.38 10.11
C ASN A 187 30.78 -7.72 8.77
N THR A 188 29.52 -7.39 8.55
CA THR A 188 29.04 -6.70 7.36
C THR A 188 28.62 -5.27 7.70
N GLU A 189 28.35 -4.46 6.65
CA GLU A 189 27.78 -3.14 6.81
C GLU A 189 26.40 -3.18 7.53
N LEU A 190 25.64 -4.26 7.37
CA LEU A 190 24.39 -4.47 8.06
C LEU A 190 24.58 -4.59 9.57
N ASN A 191 25.58 -5.35 10.03
CA ASN A 191 25.91 -5.47 11.45
C ASN A 191 26.29 -4.11 12.06
N ALA A 192 27.10 -3.32 11.36
CA ALA A 192 27.46 -1.98 11.78
C ALA A 192 26.25 -1.02 11.81
N PHE A 193 25.36 -1.13 10.84
CA PHE A 193 24.16 -0.30 10.77
C PHE A 193 23.13 -0.61 11.88
N LEU A 194 22.96 -1.89 12.21
CA LEU A 194 22.03 -2.34 13.26
C LEU A 194 22.67 -2.37 14.65
N GLU A 195 23.96 -2.07 14.76
CA GLU A 195 24.75 -2.15 16.00
C GLU A 195 24.73 -3.56 16.64
N GLU A 196 24.53 -4.60 15.81
CA GLU A 196 24.43 -5.99 16.23
C GLU A 196 25.59 -6.84 15.70
N PRO A 197 26.39 -7.50 16.56
CA PRO A 197 27.54 -8.28 16.14
C PRO A 197 27.19 -9.53 15.34
N SER A 198 25.97 -10.03 15.53
CA SER A 198 25.44 -11.25 14.89
C SER A 198 23.98 -11.05 14.56
N ILE A 199 23.62 -11.12 13.30
CA ILE A 199 22.25 -10.96 12.83
C ILE A 199 21.82 -12.28 12.23
N TYR A 200 20.65 -12.75 12.61
CA TYR A 200 20.09 -13.99 12.10
C TYR A 200 18.89 -13.70 11.20
N PHE A 201 18.84 -14.40 10.07
CA PHE A 201 17.70 -14.36 9.16
C PHE A 201 17.19 -15.76 8.88
N LEU A 202 15.88 -15.88 8.89
CA LEU A 202 15.17 -17.07 8.49
C LEU A 202 14.65 -16.89 7.07
N ARG A 203 15.06 -17.77 6.15
CA ARG A 203 14.54 -17.84 4.79
C ARG A 203 13.54 -18.97 4.70
N MET A 204 12.35 -18.63 4.26
CA MET A 204 11.23 -19.56 4.14
C MET A 204 10.71 -19.57 2.71
N LYS A 205 10.22 -20.70 2.28
CA LYS A 205 9.57 -20.85 0.98
C LYS A 205 8.12 -21.26 1.18
N CYS A 206 7.20 -20.38 0.82
CA CYS A 206 5.78 -20.68 0.81
C CYS A 206 5.46 -21.80 -0.20
N PRO A 207 4.42 -22.63 0.02
CA PRO A 207 3.96 -23.62 -0.96
C PRO A 207 3.66 -23.06 -2.35
N THR A 208 3.33 -21.77 -2.44
CA THR A 208 3.14 -21.06 -3.73
C THR A 208 4.44 -20.69 -4.43
N GLY A 209 5.61 -21.02 -3.84
CA GLY A 209 6.94 -20.73 -4.39
C GLY A 209 7.50 -19.35 -3.99
N ARG A 210 6.76 -18.55 -3.25
CA ARG A 210 7.22 -17.24 -2.75
C ARG A 210 8.27 -17.44 -1.66
N VAL A 211 9.35 -16.67 -1.73
CA VAL A 211 10.42 -16.65 -0.73
C VAL A 211 10.18 -15.50 0.23
N PHE A 212 10.34 -15.77 1.52
CA PHE A 212 10.32 -14.79 2.59
C PHE A 212 11.63 -14.83 3.35
N VAL A 213 12.15 -13.67 3.75
CA VAL A 213 13.29 -13.58 4.66
C VAL A 213 12.90 -12.65 5.79
N GLU A 214 13.00 -13.14 7.01
CA GLU A 214 12.65 -12.42 8.23
C GLU A 214 13.81 -12.41 9.20
N GLY A 215 13.97 -11.31 9.94
CA GLY A 215 14.92 -11.21 11.03
C GLY A 215 14.48 -12.10 12.20
N VAL A 216 15.42 -12.78 12.82
CA VAL A 216 15.20 -13.59 14.01
C VAL A 216 15.89 -12.92 15.20
N ASP A 217 15.26 -13.00 16.38
CA ASP A 217 15.89 -12.55 17.62
C ASP A 217 17.28 -13.19 17.80
N PRO A 218 18.35 -12.39 17.87
CA PRO A 218 19.72 -12.92 17.90
C PRO A 218 20.02 -13.76 19.15
N GLU A 219 19.38 -13.44 20.29
CA GLU A 219 19.54 -14.18 21.53
C GLU A 219 18.90 -15.56 21.42
N TYR A 220 17.66 -15.60 20.95
CA TYR A 220 16.95 -16.85 20.70
C TYR A 220 17.64 -17.75 19.67
N ALA A 221 18.06 -17.19 18.52
CA ALA A 221 18.72 -17.97 17.48
C ALA A 221 20.10 -18.50 17.90
N ARG A 222 20.80 -17.80 18.80
CA ARG A 222 22.08 -18.26 19.37
C ARG A 222 21.87 -19.48 20.24
N GLU A 223 20.82 -19.50 21.04
CA GLU A 223 20.49 -20.62 21.92
C GLU A 223 19.82 -21.78 21.17
N ASN A 224 19.07 -21.46 20.11
CA ASN A 224 18.29 -22.41 19.32
C ASN A 224 18.61 -22.27 17.83
N PRO A 225 19.79 -22.70 17.36
CA PRO A 225 20.24 -22.49 15.99
C PRO A 225 19.59 -23.46 14.98
N TYR A 226 18.29 -23.63 15.06
CA TYR A 226 17.51 -24.50 14.20
C TYR A 226 16.43 -23.69 13.46
N ALA A 227 16.38 -23.82 12.13
CA ALA A 227 15.47 -23.07 11.29
C ALA A 227 14.00 -23.26 11.68
N ASP A 228 13.56 -24.50 11.94
CA ASP A 228 12.18 -24.79 12.34
C ASP A 228 11.84 -24.27 13.74
N HIS A 229 12.81 -24.18 14.67
CA HIS A 229 12.60 -23.56 15.96
C HIS A 229 12.37 -22.05 15.84
N CYS A 230 13.19 -21.40 15.03
CA CYS A 230 13.03 -19.96 14.73
C CYS A 230 11.70 -19.69 14.06
N GLN A 231 11.28 -20.53 13.11
CA GLN A 231 9.98 -20.42 12.45
C GLN A 231 8.82 -20.61 13.44
N ALA A 232 8.92 -21.56 14.34
CA ALA A 232 7.90 -21.78 15.38
C ALA A 232 7.65 -20.50 16.17
N VAL A 233 8.71 -19.86 16.65
CA VAL A 233 8.61 -18.62 17.45
C VAL A 233 8.04 -17.47 16.62
N ALA A 234 8.44 -17.32 15.36
CA ALA A 234 7.88 -16.31 14.47
C ALA A 234 6.37 -16.45 14.30
N LEU A 235 5.85 -17.67 14.36
CA LEU A 235 4.41 -17.98 14.32
C LEU A 235 3.73 -17.96 15.71
N GLY A 236 4.45 -17.64 16.77
CA GLY A 236 3.92 -17.69 18.14
C GLY A 236 3.65 -19.11 18.67
N LEU A 237 4.36 -20.10 18.13
CA LEU A 237 4.21 -21.52 18.46
C LEU A 237 5.45 -22.04 19.20
N THR A 238 5.28 -23.13 19.94
CA THR A 238 6.43 -23.91 20.40
C THR A 238 6.96 -24.80 19.26
N PRO A 239 8.26 -25.19 19.28
CA PRO A 239 8.81 -26.11 18.29
C PRO A 239 8.03 -27.43 18.16
N THR A 240 7.49 -27.94 19.26
CA THR A 240 6.66 -29.13 19.26
C THR A 240 5.32 -28.90 18.54
N GLN A 241 4.65 -27.78 18.79
CA GLN A 241 3.40 -27.41 18.10
C GLN A 241 3.64 -27.22 16.61
N TYR A 242 4.73 -26.54 16.24
CA TYR A 242 5.14 -26.36 14.86
C TYR A 242 5.38 -27.69 14.15
N GLY A 243 6.02 -28.66 14.82
CA GLY A 243 6.24 -30.01 14.30
C GLY A 243 4.96 -30.75 13.89
N PHE A 244 3.80 -30.42 14.47
CA PHE A 244 2.51 -31.00 14.13
C PHE A 244 1.80 -30.31 12.96
N LEU A 245 2.24 -29.13 12.53
CA LEU A 245 1.64 -28.46 11.37
C LEU A 245 1.93 -29.26 10.10
N ARG A 246 0.89 -29.55 9.33
CA ARG A 246 1.03 -30.25 8.04
C ARG A 246 1.29 -29.30 6.88
N ASN A 247 0.80 -28.06 6.98
CA ASN A 247 1.00 -27.00 6.00
C ASN A 247 1.14 -25.66 6.73
N GLU A 248 2.11 -24.87 6.31
CA GLU A 248 2.26 -23.45 6.67
C GLU A 248 1.55 -22.66 5.58
N GLY A 249 0.30 -22.31 5.80
CA GLY A 249 -0.47 -21.66 4.76
C GLY A 249 -1.19 -20.43 5.22
#